data_3905d31592c8e019477b5fbfdf9e26c8
#
_entry.id   3905d31592c8e019477b5fbfdf9e26c8
#
_cell.length_a   1.000
_cell.length_b   1.000
_cell.length_c   1.000
_cell.angle_alpha   90.00
_cell.angle_beta   90.00
_cell.angle_gamma   90.00
#
_symmetry.space_group_name_H-M   'P 1'
#
loop_
_entity.id
_entity.type
_entity.pdbx_description
1 polymer ?
#
loop_
_entity_poly.entity_id
_entity_poly.type
_entity_poly.pdbx_seq_one_letter_code
_entity_poly.pdbx_strand_id
1 'polypeptide(L)'
;NRLAAMVRQNLPLALQGLAVIPLFAGFDTERHTGRMFSYDVTGGRYEEYEHHSVGSGSVFARGALKKLWRPGLDQDEAVRIAVESLYDAADDDSATGGPDLVRQLWPVVYVVNSAGMREIPERELQQLAEDLVARRSIAGREA
;
A
#
# COMPACT_ATOMS: atom_id res chain seq x y z
N ASN A 1 12.97 19.58 1.89
CA ASN A 1 12.32 18.43 2.49
C ASN A 1 13.39 17.45 2.97
N ARG A 2 13.39 17.10 4.27
CA ARG A 2 14.42 16.26 4.91
C ARG A 2 14.50 14.87 4.28
N LEU A 3 13.34 14.24 4.03
CA LEU A 3 13.29 12.91 3.42
C LEU A 3 13.87 12.89 2.00
N ALA A 4 13.53 13.89 1.17
CA ALA A 4 14.09 14.03 -0.17
C ALA A 4 15.64 14.20 -0.14
N ALA A 5 16.16 14.93 0.84
CA ALA A 5 17.60 15.07 1.03
C ALA A 5 18.26 13.73 1.43
N MET A 6 17.63 12.96 2.32
CA MET A 6 18.12 11.63 2.72
C MET A 6 18.14 10.66 1.54
N VAL A 7 17.09 10.63 0.71
CA VAL A 7 17.04 9.80 -0.50
C VAL A 7 18.18 10.20 -1.45
N ARG A 8 18.37 11.50 -1.69
CA ARG A 8 19.42 12.01 -2.58
C ARG A 8 20.84 11.67 -2.09
N GLN A 9 21.07 11.72 -0.78
CA GLN A 9 22.36 11.34 -0.18
C GLN A 9 22.70 9.87 -0.40
N ASN A 10 21.70 9.00 -0.58
CA ASN A 10 21.88 7.58 -0.83
C ASN A 10 21.97 7.22 -2.33
N LEU A 11 21.95 8.19 -3.23
CA LEU A 11 22.03 7.96 -4.68
C LEU A 11 23.22 7.06 -5.10
N PRO A 12 24.44 7.21 -4.54
CA PRO A 12 25.57 6.34 -4.89
C PRO A 12 25.31 4.86 -4.57
N LEU A 13 24.60 4.55 -3.47
CA LEU A 13 24.20 3.19 -3.09
C LEU A 13 23.05 2.70 -3.97
N ALA A 14 22.13 3.56 -4.32
CA ALA A 14 21.01 3.26 -5.22
C ALA A 14 21.51 2.83 -6.62
N LEU A 15 22.56 3.48 -7.13
CA LEU A 15 23.20 3.11 -8.40
C LEU A 15 23.88 1.72 -8.35
N GLN A 16 24.16 1.19 -7.15
CA GLN A 16 24.68 -0.16 -6.92
C GLN A 16 23.55 -1.17 -6.64
N GLY A 17 22.28 -0.79 -6.85
CA GLY A 17 21.12 -1.64 -6.60
C GLY A 17 20.61 -1.63 -5.15
N LEU A 18 21.20 -0.83 -4.26
CA LEU A 18 20.80 -0.69 -2.85
C LEU A 18 19.87 0.52 -2.69
N ALA A 19 18.73 0.47 -3.33
CA ALA A 19 17.74 1.54 -3.33
C ALA A 19 16.55 1.25 -2.42
N VAL A 20 16.11 2.27 -1.66
CA VAL A 20 14.82 2.29 -0.97
C VAL A 20 14.02 3.47 -1.51
N ILE A 21 12.86 3.18 -2.06
CA ILE A 21 11.91 4.18 -2.56
C ILE A 21 10.84 4.36 -1.49
N PRO A 22 10.81 5.48 -0.74
CA PRO A 22 9.82 5.69 0.29
C PRO A 22 8.48 6.17 -0.29
N LEU A 23 7.41 5.78 0.40
CA LEU A 23 6.10 6.40 0.29
C LEU A 23 5.78 7.03 1.65
N PHE A 24 5.49 8.31 1.68
CA PHE A 24 5.16 9.03 2.90
C PHE A 24 3.68 9.40 2.88
N ALA A 25 2.96 9.04 3.93
CA ALA A 25 1.55 9.41 4.12
C ALA A 25 1.37 10.09 5.48
N GLY A 26 0.44 11.02 5.55
CA GLY A 26 0.13 11.73 6.78
C GLY A 26 -1.18 12.49 6.67
N PHE A 27 -1.65 13.04 7.79
CA PHE A 27 -2.82 13.91 7.84
C PHE A 27 -2.38 15.36 8.05
N ASP A 28 -2.77 16.22 7.13
CA ASP A 28 -2.52 17.66 7.18
C ASP A 28 -3.62 18.32 8.03
N THR A 29 -3.28 18.71 9.24
CA THR A 29 -4.24 19.28 10.22
C THR A 29 -4.72 20.70 9.82
N GLU A 30 -3.93 21.43 9.02
CA GLU A 30 -4.34 22.76 8.55
C GLU A 30 -5.33 22.66 7.39
N ARG A 31 -5.10 21.70 6.49
CA ARG A 31 -5.97 21.45 5.33
C ARG A 31 -7.08 20.45 5.59
N HIS A 32 -7.08 19.82 6.76
CA HIS A 32 -8.03 18.77 7.15
C HIS A 32 -8.14 17.64 6.13
N THR A 33 -7.01 17.18 5.61
CA THR A 33 -6.98 16.14 4.57
C THR A 33 -5.78 15.20 4.72
N GLY A 34 -5.97 13.94 4.31
CA GLY A 34 -4.87 12.99 4.12
C GLY A 34 -4.03 13.38 2.91
N ARG A 35 -2.70 13.24 3.02
CA ARG A 35 -1.77 13.53 1.93
C ARG A 35 -0.76 12.40 1.81
N MET A 36 -0.39 12.08 0.58
CA MET A 36 0.65 11.10 0.24
C MET A 36 1.71 11.72 -0.64
N PHE A 37 2.96 11.29 -0.46
CA PHE A 37 4.08 11.73 -1.28
C PHE A 37 4.94 10.54 -1.66
N SER A 38 5.16 10.37 -2.95
CA SER A 38 6.12 9.43 -3.50
C SER A 38 7.46 10.13 -3.75
N TYR A 39 8.51 9.32 -3.88
CA TYR A 39 9.87 9.81 -4.12
C TYR A 39 10.52 8.99 -5.22
N ASP A 40 11.40 9.59 -5.99
CA ASP A 40 12.32 8.89 -6.87
C ASP A 40 13.74 8.82 -6.25
N VAL A 41 14.62 8.01 -6.83
CA VAL A 41 15.98 7.79 -6.33
C VAL A 41 16.87 9.05 -6.34
N THR A 42 16.49 10.06 -7.11
CA THR A 42 17.21 11.34 -7.19
C THR A 42 16.76 12.35 -6.13
N GLY A 43 15.76 11.98 -5.34
CA GLY A 43 15.16 12.82 -4.30
C GLY A 43 14.06 13.74 -4.84
N GLY A 44 13.50 13.47 -6.01
CA GLY A 44 12.26 14.07 -6.47
C GLY A 44 11.12 13.69 -5.52
N ARG A 45 10.20 14.62 -5.27
CA ARG A 45 9.02 14.41 -4.42
C ARG A 45 7.78 14.79 -5.19
N TYR A 46 6.81 13.86 -5.20
CA TYR A 46 5.55 14.01 -5.94
C TYR A 46 4.39 13.80 -4.99
N GLU A 47 3.39 14.66 -5.03
CA GLU A 47 2.15 14.49 -4.27
C GLU A 47 1.20 13.57 -5.03
N GLU A 48 0.70 12.54 -4.33
CA GLU A 48 -0.23 11.57 -4.88
C GLU A 48 -1.62 11.82 -4.27
N TYR A 49 -2.63 11.94 -5.12
CA TYR A 49 -3.95 12.43 -4.70
C TYR A 49 -4.99 11.34 -4.46
N GLU A 50 -4.84 10.20 -5.11
CA GLU A 50 -5.85 9.14 -5.08
C GLU A 50 -5.34 7.90 -4.37
N HIS A 51 -4.33 7.28 -4.94
CA HIS A 51 -3.67 6.09 -4.43
C HIS A 51 -2.26 6.01 -5.00
N HIS A 52 -1.39 5.27 -4.32
CA HIS A 52 -0.06 4.98 -4.83
C HIS A 52 0.47 3.66 -4.29
N SER A 53 1.49 3.10 -4.93
CA SER A 53 2.24 1.94 -4.45
C SER A 53 3.69 2.02 -4.86
N VAL A 54 4.57 1.45 -4.03
CA VAL A 54 6.02 1.35 -4.26
C VAL A 54 6.47 -0.09 -4.00
N GLY A 55 7.63 -0.47 -4.53
CA GLY A 55 8.17 -1.82 -4.44
C GLY A 55 8.07 -2.60 -5.75
N SER A 56 8.60 -3.83 -5.79
CA SER A 56 8.64 -4.68 -6.99
C SER A 56 7.24 -4.99 -7.53
N GLY A 57 6.28 -5.32 -6.66
CA GLY A 57 4.88 -5.58 -7.02
C GLY A 57 4.02 -4.33 -7.26
N SER A 58 4.61 -3.13 -7.25
CA SER A 58 3.85 -1.86 -7.33
C SER A 58 3.00 -1.70 -8.58
N VAL A 59 3.41 -2.27 -9.70
CA VAL A 59 2.64 -2.21 -10.96
C VAL A 59 1.33 -2.96 -10.82
N PHE A 60 1.35 -4.15 -10.23
CA PHE A 60 0.18 -4.98 -10.00
C PHE A 60 -0.75 -4.35 -8.96
N ALA A 61 -0.21 -3.90 -7.83
CA ALA A 61 -0.97 -3.18 -6.81
C ALA A 61 -1.68 -1.93 -7.38
N ARG A 62 -1.00 -1.12 -8.20
CA ARG A 62 -1.62 0.03 -8.87
C ARG A 62 -2.70 -0.37 -9.86
N GLY A 63 -2.53 -1.48 -10.55
CA GLY A 63 -3.55 -2.04 -11.44
C GLY A 63 -4.85 -2.37 -10.71
N ALA A 64 -4.75 -3.01 -9.54
CA ALA A 64 -5.88 -3.30 -8.67
C ALA A 64 -6.50 -2.03 -8.09
N LEU A 65 -5.67 -1.14 -7.52
CA LEU A 65 -6.13 0.14 -6.97
C LEU A 65 -6.89 0.97 -8.00
N LYS A 66 -6.40 1.05 -9.25
CA LYS A 66 -7.07 1.77 -10.33
C LYS A 66 -8.47 1.25 -10.64
N LYS A 67 -8.73 -0.04 -10.43
CA LYS A 67 -10.05 -0.65 -10.64
C LYS A 67 -10.99 -0.46 -9.45
N LEU A 68 -10.44 -0.49 -8.24
CA LEU A 68 -11.21 -0.57 -7.00
C LEU A 68 -11.43 0.80 -6.35
N TRP A 69 -10.48 1.72 -6.54
CA TRP A 69 -10.55 3.05 -5.95
C TRP A 69 -11.66 3.90 -6.58
N ARG A 70 -12.35 4.65 -5.73
CA ARG A 70 -13.30 5.69 -6.13
C ARG A 70 -13.31 6.81 -5.08
N PRO A 71 -13.68 8.03 -5.44
CA PRO A 71 -13.88 9.10 -4.46
C PRO A 71 -14.95 8.74 -3.41
N GLY A 72 -14.74 9.15 -2.17
CA GLY A 72 -15.70 8.95 -1.10
C GLY A 72 -15.72 7.55 -0.47
N LEU A 73 -14.66 6.75 -0.67
CA LEU A 73 -14.48 5.51 0.08
C LEU A 73 -14.46 5.80 1.58
N ASP A 74 -15.20 5.00 2.35
CA ASP A 74 -15.05 4.99 3.79
C ASP A 74 -13.76 4.26 4.21
N GLN A 75 -13.44 4.30 5.51
CA GLN A 75 -12.21 3.73 6.04
C GLN A 75 -12.12 2.22 5.79
N ASP A 76 -13.20 1.48 6.01
CA ASP A 76 -13.22 0.03 5.93
C ASP A 76 -13.09 -0.43 4.48
N GLU A 77 -13.75 0.28 3.55
CA GLU A 77 -13.58 0.06 2.11
C GLU A 77 -12.15 0.36 1.66
N ALA A 78 -11.53 1.45 2.15
CA ALA A 78 -10.16 1.80 1.80
C ALA A 78 -9.15 0.75 2.31
N VAL A 79 -9.31 0.27 3.54
CA VAL A 79 -8.50 -0.83 4.10
C VAL A 79 -8.67 -2.11 3.27
N ARG A 80 -9.91 -2.48 2.95
CA ARG A 80 -10.20 -3.66 2.11
C ARG A 80 -9.51 -3.56 0.75
N ILE A 81 -9.61 -2.44 0.07
CA ILE A 81 -9.01 -2.22 -1.25
C ILE A 81 -7.47 -2.27 -1.15
N ALA A 82 -6.87 -1.71 -0.10
CA ALA A 82 -5.44 -1.78 0.12
C ALA A 82 -4.95 -3.23 0.31
N VAL A 83 -5.65 -4.03 1.13
CA VAL A 83 -5.33 -5.45 1.34
C VAL A 83 -5.51 -6.24 0.05
N GLU A 84 -6.60 -6.01 -0.70
CA GLU A 84 -6.86 -6.67 -1.98
C GLU A 84 -5.78 -6.34 -3.02
N SER A 85 -5.32 -5.10 -3.07
CA SER A 85 -4.24 -4.71 -3.99
C SER A 85 -2.88 -5.34 -3.65
N LEU A 86 -2.61 -5.56 -2.37
CA LEU A 86 -1.42 -6.31 -1.92
C LEU A 86 -1.53 -7.80 -2.26
N TYR A 87 -2.72 -8.37 -2.14
CA TYR A 87 -2.96 -9.75 -2.54
C TYR A 87 -2.70 -9.95 -4.04
N ASP A 88 -3.27 -9.09 -4.90
CA ASP A 88 -3.03 -9.14 -6.34
C ASP A 88 -1.56 -8.95 -6.69
N ALA A 89 -0.86 -8.06 -5.98
CA ALA A 89 0.57 -7.87 -6.18
C ALA A 89 1.40 -9.10 -5.79
N ALA A 90 1.03 -9.80 -4.70
CA ALA A 90 1.73 -10.98 -4.24
C ALA A 90 1.49 -12.21 -5.12
N ASP A 91 0.36 -12.27 -5.82
CA ASP A 91 0.04 -13.35 -6.77
C ASP A 91 0.92 -13.27 -8.03
N ASP A 92 1.26 -12.05 -8.46
CA ASP A 92 2.03 -11.79 -9.68
C ASP A 92 3.53 -11.47 -9.45
N ASP A 93 3.93 -11.10 -8.24
CA ASP A 93 5.31 -10.74 -7.90
C ASP A 93 5.86 -11.60 -6.75
N SER A 94 6.77 -12.50 -7.06
CA SER A 94 7.38 -13.41 -6.08
C SER A 94 8.20 -12.72 -4.97
N ALA A 95 8.57 -11.46 -5.13
CA ALA A 95 9.27 -10.66 -4.12
C ALA A 95 8.31 -9.90 -3.19
N THR A 96 7.02 -9.86 -3.52
CA THR A 96 5.97 -9.26 -2.68
C THR A 96 5.37 -10.33 -1.78
N GLY A 97 5.47 -10.15 -0.45
CA GLY A 97 4.78 -10.99 0.52
C GLY A 97 3.28 -10.68 0.51
N GLY A 98 2.44 -11.72 0.40
CA GLY A 98 0.99 -11.62 0.51
C GLY A 98 0.47 -12.19 1.83
N PRO A 99 -0.84 -12.11 2.07
CA PRO A 99 -1.47 -12.83 3.17
C PRO A 99 -1.22 -14.33 3.05
N ASP A 100 -0.61 -14.92 4.07
CA ASP A 100 -0.33 -16.36 4.12
C ASP A 100 -1.19 -17.00 5.22
N LEU A 101 -2.26 -17.67 4.81
CA LEU A 101 -3.21 -18.33 5.71
C LEU A 101 -2.56 -19.48 6.49
N VAL A 102 -1.55 -20.14 5.93
CA VAL A 102 -0.88 -21.28 6.55
C VAL A 102 0.09 -20.83 7.62
N ARG A 103 0.88 -19.79 7.30
CA ARG A 103 1.87 -19.21 8.23
C ARG A 103 1.29 -18.12 9.11
N GLN A 104 0.01 -17.76 8.92
CA GLN A 104 -0.67 -16.67 9.62
C GLN A 104 0.08 -15.34 9.51
N LEU A 105 0.51 -15.01 8.29
CA LEU A 105 1.18 -13.75 7.99
C LEU A 105 0.19 -12.78 7.33
N TRP A 106 0.07 -11.62 7.91
CA TRP A 106 -0.85 -10.57 7.47
C TRP A 106 -0.08 -9.29 7.11
N PRO A 107 -0.60 -8.46 6.21
CA PRO A 107 -0.01 -7.15 5.96
C PRO A 107 -0.13 -6.27 7.21
N VAL A 108 0.84 -5.40 7.43
CA VAL A 108 0.73 -4.34 8.43
C VAL A 108 -0.01 -3.17 7.82
N VAL A 109 -1.13 -2.76 8.42
CA VAL A 109 -2.00 -1.70 7.90
C VAL A 109 -2.21 -0.61 8.94
N TYR A 110 -1.96 0.63 8.55
CA TYR A 110 -2.23 1.82 9.35
C TYR A 110 -3.28 2.69 8.68
N VAL A 111 -4.19 3.22 9.51
CA VAL A 111 -5.10 4.30 9.14
C VAL A 111 -4.58 5.60 9.74
N VAL A 112 -4.49 6.63 8.93
CA VAL A 112 -4.06 7.96 9.35
C VAL A 112 -5.19 8.96 9.05
N ASN A 113 -5.68 9.62 10.08
CA ASN A 113 -6.77 10.60 9.99
C ASN A 113 -6.57 11.75 11.01
N SER A 114 -7.59 12.59 11.19
CA SER A 114 -7.55 13.71 12.14
C SER A 114 -7.33 13.30 13.61
N ALA A 115 -7.66 12.05 13.98
CA ALA A 115 -7.44 11.52 15.32
C ALA A 115 -6.02 10.96 15.51
N GLY A 116 -5.21 10.88 14.44
CA GLY A 116 -3.85 10.37 14.46
C GLY A 116 -3.68 9.11 13.63
N MET A 117 -2.67 8.32 13.98
CA MET A 117 -2.33 7.06 13.32
C MET A 117 -2.77 5.88 14.18
N ARG A 118 -3.49 4.93 13.58
CA ARG A 118 -3.95 3.70 14.23
C ARG A 118 -3.59 2.49 13.37
N GLU A 119 -3.00 1.48 13.98
CA GLU A 119 -2.79 0.18 13.35
C GLU A 119 -4.10 -0.62 13.34
N ILE A 120 -4.40 -1.28 12.24
CA ILE A 120 -5.51 -2.21 12.15
C ILE A 120 -5.12 -3.51 12.86
N PRO A 121 -5.95 -4.02 13.80
CA PRO A 121 -5.66 -5.26 14.50
C PRO A 121 -5.52 -6.46 13.56
N GLU A 122 -4.56 -7.32 13.85
CA GLU A 122 -4.25 -8.52 13.05
C GLU A 122 -5.49 -9.39 12.79
N ARG A 123 -6.35 -9.58 13.80
CA ARG A 123 -7.59 -10.36 13.66
C ARG A 123 -8.57 -9.78 12.61
N GLU A 124 -8.60 -8.45 12.47
CA GLU A 124 -9.45 -7.80 11.46
C GLU A 124 -8.86 -8.03 10.06
N LEU A 125 -7.54 -7.98 9.94
CA LEU A 125 -6.83 -8.27 8.69
C LEU A 125 -6.95 -9.74 8.30
N GLN A 126 -6.90 -10.66 9.27
CA GLN A 126 -7.14 -12.07 9.06
C GLN A 126 -8.53 -12.31 8.46
N GLN A 127 -9.57 -11.79 9.09
CA GLN A 127 -10.95 -11.94 8.60
C GLN A 127 -11.10 -11.38 7.18
N LEU A 128 -10.50 -10.22 6.93
CA LEU A 128 -10.51 -9.57 5.62
C LEU A 128 -9.82 -10.42 4.53
N ALA A 129 -8.69 -11.03 4.86
CA ALA A 129 -7.95 -11.91 3.95
C ALA A 129 -8.70 -13.23 3.68
N GLU A 130 -9.30 -13.84 4.72
CA GLU A 130 -10.12 -15.03 4.59
C GLU A 130 -11.33 -14.79 3.68
N ASP A 131 -12.05 -13.68 3.87
CA ASP A 131 -13.17 -13.25 3.04
C ASP A 131 -12.76 -13.00 1.58
N LEU A 132 -11.58 -12.41 1.38
CA LEU A 132 -11.02 -12.16 0.04
C LEU A 132 -10.73 -13.47 -0.69
N VAL A 133 -10.01 -14.40 -0.04
CA VAL A 133 -9.68 -15.71 -0.62
C VAL A 133 -10.93 -16.51 -0.93
N ALA A 134 -11.93 -16.50 -0.04
CA ALA A 134 -13.21 -17.20 -0.26
C ALA A 134 -13.94 -16.66 -1.50
N ARG A 135 -14.01 -15.34 -1.68
CA ARG A 135 -14.63 -14.70 -2.86
C ARG A 135 -13.91 -15.05 -4.16
N ARG A 136 -12.55 -15.02 -4.15
CA ARG A 136 -11.74 -15.36 -5.34
C ARG A 136 -11.87 -16.82 -5.71
N SER A 137 -11.96 -17.73 -4.73
CA SER A 137 -12.14 -19.17 -4.95
C SER A 137 -13.50 -19.50 -5.58
N ILE A 138 -14.56 -18.74 -5.29
CA ILE A 138 -15.88 -18.89 -5.90
C ILE A 138 -15.85 -18.40 -7.35
N ALA A 139 -15.32 -17.21 -7.59
CA ALA A 139 -15.22 -16.62 -8.94
C ALA A 139 -14.39 -17.48 -9.90
N GLY A 140 -13.32 -18.13 -9.42
CA GLY A 140 -12.50 -19.05 -10.23
C GLY A 140 -13.14 -20.41 -10.54
N ARG A 141 -14.27 -20.75 -9.92
CA ARG A 141 -15.03 -21.98 -10.22
C ARG A 141 -16.17 -21.76 -11.23
N GLU A 142 -16.53 -20.52 -11.47
CA GLU A 142 -17.60 -20.13 -12.39
C GLU A 142 -17.08 -19.68 -13.76
N ALA A 143 -15.76 -19.60 -13.93
CA ALA A 143 -15.07 -19.25 -15.17
C ALA A 143 -14.50 -20.50 -15.88
#